data_65cdda910e52fe69f61c2b28f8f0c5d6
#
_entry.id   65cdda910e52fe69f61c2b28f8f0c5d6
#
_cell.length_a   1.000
_cell.length_b   1.000
_cell.length_c   1.000
_cell.angle_alpha   90.00
_cell.angle_beta   90.00
_cell.angle_gamma   90.00
#
_symmetry.space_group_name_H-M   'P 1'
#
loop_
_entity.id
_entity.type
_entity.pdbx_description
1 polymer ?
#
loop_
_entity_poly.entity_id
_entity_poly.type
_entity_poly.pdbx_seq_one_letter_code
_entity_poly.pdbx_strand_id
1 'polypeptide(L)'
;MLKVLRKIDKPLFFTSLFMFLFGLIMIFSASYVKAITTLDNAYYYLIRQSLILCVCLFVFLFMINIPTKKYRKNYKLILYFAIGLLISLEFVGITVNGAKSWIPLPFFNFQPSEFAKIALIIYMAYYYERHKNNKEKETIALIPFIFVSVIFVLVANQPDLGSAIIILGVSCALFLGVPLLPEVRKKVWKYIIYTIIVVLIGIGILFITGKAGLYEYQLLRFNFLNPCQRYTEVGTGYQVCNSYIAINNGGLFGVGIGNSTQKYLYLPESYTDFIFPVIVEELGLLVGIFIILIYAYIIFRILKIAKKTYTLSHGLICYGVAAYIFVHIFINLIGVLGLFALTGVPLPFLSYGGSYALCLTVGLTLVQRINVETTIIRQEERLKNKIREF
;
A
#
# COMPACT_ATOMS: atom_id res chain seq x y z
N MET A 1 4.87 -14.20 -24.79
CA MET A 1 4.03 -13.17 -24.15
C MET A 1 2.53 -13.52 -24.25
N LEU A 2 1.93 -13.65 -25.43
CA LEU A 2 0.48 -13.93 -25.59
C LEU A 2 0.01 -15.20 -24.83
N LYS A 3 0.77 -16.30 -24.83
CA LYS A 3 0.43 -17.52 -24.09
C LYS A 3 0.37 -17.30 -22.56
N VAL A 4 1.17 -16.38 -22.02
CA VAL A 4 1.17 -16.01 -20.60
C VAL A 4 -0.04 -15.14 -20.28
N LEU A 5 -0.33 -14.13 -21.09
CA LEU A 5 -1.47 -13.23 -20.91
C LEU A 5 -2.82 -13.94 -20.98
N ARG A 6 -2.94 -15.04 -21.74
CA ARG A 6 -4.17 -15.86 -21.78
C ARG A 6 -4.47 -16.57 -20.44
N LYS A 7 -3.45 -16.77 -19.58
CA LYS A 7 -3.56 -17.51 -18.32
C LYS A 7 -3.64 -16.63 -17.06
N ILE A 8 -3.61 -15.29 -17.22
CA ILE A 8 -3.82 -14.37 -16.09
C ILE A 8 -5.23 -14.49 -15.53
N ASP A 9 -5.41 -14.08 -14.28
CA ASP A 9 -6.73 -13.92 -13.68
C ASP A 9 -7.41 -12.67 -14.26
N LYS A 10 -8.25 -12.88 -15.27
CA LYS A 10 -8.93 -11.79 -16.00
C LYS A 10 -9.79 -10.91 -15.09
N PRO A 11 -10.63 -11.46 -14.17
CA PRO A 11 -11.41 -10.63 -13.27
C PRO A 11 -10.53 -9.68 -12.44
N LEU A 12 -9.44 -10.18 -11.83
CA LEU A 12 -8.50 -9.33 -11.08
C LEU A 12 -7.87 -8.25 -11.96
N PHE A 13 -7.46 -8.61 -13.18
CA PHE A 13 -6.85 -7.66 -14.12
C PHE A 13 -7.80 -6.54 -14.51
N PHE A 14 -9.02 -6.89 -15.00
CA PHE A 14 -9.97 -5.89 -15.45
C PHE A 14 -10.52 -5.03 -14.31
N THR A 15 -10.75 -5.60 -13.14
CA THR A 15 -11.18 -4.81 -11.97
C THR A 15 -10.09 -3.83 -11.52
N SER A 16 -8.82 -4.25 -11.50
CA SER A 16 -7.70 -3.35 -11.18
C SER A 16 -7.53 -2.25 -12.23
N LEU A 17 -7.66 -2.59 -13.50
CA LEU A 17 -7.60 -1.63 -14.61
C LEU A 17 -8.74 -0.60 -14.51
N PHE A 18 -9.96 -1.07 -14.26
CA PHE A 18 -11.12 -0.20 -14.04
C PHE A 18 -10.87 0.79 -12.92
N MET A 19 -10.34 0.32 -11.77
CA MET A 19 -10.03 1.19 -10.63
C MET A 19 -8.97 2.23 -10.95
N PHE A 20 -7.93 1.89 -11.72
CA PHE A 20 -6.93 2.87 -12.16
C PHE A 20 -7.51 3.91 -13.11
N LEU A 21 -8.35 3.51 -14.06
CA LEU A 21 -8.99 4.43 -15.00
C LEU A 21 -10.01 5.34 -14.30
N PHE A 22 -10.80 4.78 -13.39
CA PHE A 22 -11.70 5.56 -12.54
C PHE A 22 -10.93 6.56 -11.68
N GLY A 23 -9.81 6.11 -11.04
CA GLY A 23 -8.92 6.97 -10.29
C GLY A 23 -8.36 8.13 -11.11
N LEU A 24 -8.01 7.88 -12.38
CA LEU A 24 -7.51 8.91 -13.28
C LEU A 24 -8.55 10.03 -13.51
N ILE A 25 -9.84 9.66 -13.69
CA ILE A 25 -10.95 10.62 -13.84
C ILE A 25 -11.11 11.42 -12.54
N MET A 26 -11.09 10.75 -11.39
CA MET A 26 -11.28 11.42 -10.11
C MET A 26 -10.08 12.29 -9.71
N ILE A 27 -8.86 11.89 -10.05
CA ILE A 27 -7.66 12.73 -9.88
C ILE A 27 -7.81 14.03 -10.69
N PHE A 28 -8.27 13.94 -11.94
CA PHE A 28 -8.51 15.13 -12.76
C PHE A 28 -9.54 16.07 -12.10
N SER A 29 -10.69 15.54 -11.67
CA SER A 29 -11.71 16.35 -10.98
C SER A 29 -11.19 16.99 -9.70
N ALA A 30 -10.53 16.21 -8.84
CA ALA A 30 -10.05 16.65 -7.53
C ALA A 30 -8.87 17.62 -7.61
N SER A 31 -8.02 17.53 -8.65
CA SER A 31 -6.82 18.35 -8.80
C SER A 31 -7.01 19.59 -9.68
N TYR A 32 -8.12 19.69 -10.40
CA TYR A 32 -8.38 20.72 -11.43
C TYR A 32 -8.12 22.15 -10.91
N VAL A 33 -8.71 22.50 -9.79
CA VAL A 33 -8.59 23.86 -9.20
C VAL A 33 -7.15 24.12 -8.78
N LYS A 34 -6.52 23.19 -8.05
CA LYS A 34 -5.12 23.35 -7.62
C LYS A 34 -4.18 23.44 -8.81
N ALA A 35 -4.41 22.68 -9.87
CA ALA A 35 -3.60 22.70 -11.08
C ALA A 35 -3.65 24.06 -11.79
N ILE A 36 -4.81 24.68 -11.91
CA ILE A 36 -4.97 26.02 -12.50
C ILE A 36 -4.32 27.09 -11.61
N THR A 37 -4.62 27.08 -10.33
CA THR A 37 -4.19 28.15 -9.42
C THR A 37 -2.70 28.15 -9.14
N THR A 38 -2.03 26.98 -9.16
CA THR A 38 -0.60 26.88 -8.82
C THR A 38 0.32 26.70 -10.02
N LEU A 39 -0.18 26.12 -11.13
CA LEU A 39 0.63 25.70 -12.28
C LEU A 39 0.13 26.25 -13.62
N ASP A 40 -0.96 27.01 -13.62
CA ASP A 40 -1.63 27.57 -14.80
C ASP A 40 -1.93 26.52 -15.90
N ASN A 41 -2.10 25.25 -15.50
CA ASN A 41 -2.36 24.13 -16.41
C ASN A 41 -3.30 23.10 -15.75
N ALA A 42 -4.58 23.11 -16.14
CA ALA A 42 -5.61 22.22 -15.62
C ALA A 42 -5.30 20.72 -15.78
N TYR A 43 -4.55 20.35 -16.82
CA TYR A 43 -4.27 18.96 -17.17
C TYR A 43 -2.97 18.41 -16.57
N TYR A 44 -2.23 19.20 -15.79
CA TYR A 44 -0.91 18.83 -15.28
C TYR A 44 -0.88 17.48 -14.55
N TYR A 45 -1.76 17.31 -13.54
CA TYR A 45 -1.81 16.06 -12.75
C TYR A 45 -2.36 14.88 -13.57
N LEU A 46 -3.34 15.15 -14.46
CA LEU A 46 -3.90 14.13 -15.35
C LEU A 46 -2.82 13.57 -16.28
N ILE A 47 -2.06 14.44 -16.96
CA ILE A 47 -1.00 14.02 -17.88
C ILE A 47 0.08 13.24 -17.14
N ARG A 48 0.54 13.73 -15.99
CA ARG A 48 1.56 13.02 -15.17
C ARG A 48 1.07 11.66 -14.72
N GLN A 49 -0.16 11.56 -14.21
CA GLN A 49 -0.70 10.27 -13.76
C GLN A 49 -0.91 9.30 -14.94
N SER A 50 -1.31 9.82 -16.10
CA SER A 50 -1.44 9.01 -17.33
C SER A 50 -0.10 8.42 -17.76
N LEU A 51 0.98 9.23 -17.74
CA LEU A 51 2.34 8.75 -18.03
C LEU A 51 2.79 7.69 -17.03
N ILE A 52 2.51 7.88 -15.73
CA ILE A 52 2.81 6.89 -14.70
C ILE A 52 2.07 5.58 -14.98
N LEU A 53 0.78 5.63 -15.34
CA LEU A 53 0.00 4.43 -15.68
C LEU A 53 0.53 3.73 -16.95
N CYS A 54 1.03 4.47 -17.93
CA CYS A 54 1.73 3.89 -19.08
C CYS A 54 3.01 3.15 -18.65
N VAL A 55 3.81 3.73 -17.75
CA VAL A 55 4.98 3.06 -17.17
C VAL A 55 4.55 1.81 -16.38
N CYS A 56 3.49 1.89 -15.58
CA CYS A 56 2.93 0.75 -14.86
C CYS A 56 2.51 -0.38 -15.81
N LEU A 57 1.87 -0.05 -16.93
CA LEU A 57 1.49 -1.05 -17.94
C LEU A 57 2.73 -1.69 -18.58
N PHE A 58 3.75 -0.91 -18.90
CA PHE A 58 5.03 -1.43 -19.42
C PHE A 58 5.69 -2.37 -18.40
N VAL A 59 5.77 -1.98 -17.14
CA VAL A 59 6.32 -2.82 -16.05
C VAL A 59 5.51 -4.09 -15.89
N PHE A 60 4.18 -4.04 -15.94
CA PHE A 60 3.32 -5.22 -15.92
C PHE A 60 3.64 -6.17 -17.06
N LEU A 61 3.69 -5.68 -18.32
CA LEU A 61 3.97 -6.48 -19.50
C LEU A 61 5.38 -7.09 -19.49
N PHE A 62 6.36 -6.38 -18.93
CA PHE A 62 7.72 -6.88 -18.77
C PHE A 62 7.79 -7.96 -17.67
N MET A 63 7.34 -7.63 -16.45
CA MET A 63 7.48 -8.48 -15.28
C MET A 63 6.63 -9.76 -15.35
N ILE A 64 5.47 -9.75 -16.02
CA ILE A 64 4.61 -10.92 -16.16
C ILE A 64 5.31 -12.09 -16.87
N ASN A 65 6.36 -11.82 -17.66
CA ASN A 65 7.15 -12.83 -18.33
C ASN A 65 8.31 -13.38 -17.46
N ILE A 66 8.65 -12.71 -16.34
CA ILE A 66 9.72 -13.12 -15.47
C ILE A 66 9.25 -14.26 -14.56
N PRO A 67 9.87 -15.47 -14.61
CA PRO A 67 9.45 -16.57 -13.75
C PRO A 67 9.77 -16.29 -12.27
N THR A 68 8.90 -16.77 -11.37
CA THR A 68 9.05 -16.60 -9.92
C THR A 68 10.37 -17.19 -9.38
N LYS A 69 10.93 -18.18 -10.06
CA LYS A 69 12.26 -18.76 -9.76
C LYS A 69 13.38 -17.71 -9.73
N LYS A 70 13.31 -16.63 -10.56
CA LYS A 70 14.29 -15.55 -10.53
C LYS A 70 14.19 -14.71 -9.25
N TYR A 71 12.99 -14.42 -8.79
CA TYR A 71 12.78 -13.73 -7.50
C TYR A 71 13.24 -14.59 -6.33
N ARG A 72 12.95 -15.91 -6.36
CA ARG A 72 13.43 -16.87 -5.37
C ARG A 72 14.96 -16.93 -5.28
N LYS A 73 15.67 -16.81 -6.41
CA LYS A 73 17.14 -16.79 -6.40
C LYS A 73 17.69 -15.51 -5.76
N ASN A 74 17.03 -14.38 -5.98
CA ASN A 74 17.55 -13.05 -5.68
C ASN A 74 16.83 -12.35 -4.51
N TYR A 75 15.98 -13.04 -3.71
CA TYR A 75 15.13 -12.42 -2.69
C TYR A 75 15.92 -11.62 -1.63
N LYS A 76 17.11 -12.05 -1.25
CA LYS A 76 18.00 -11.33 -0.34
C LYS A 76 18.57 -10.06 -0.99
N LEU A 77 18.99 -10.18 -2.27
CA LEU A 77 19.52 -9.03 -3.01
C LEU A 77 18.47 -7.94 -3.18
N ILE A 78 17.21 -8.33 -3.46
CA ILE A 78 16.08 -7.39 -3.56
C ILE A 78 15.88 -6.65 -2.24
N LEU A 79 15.96 -7.35 -1.09
CA LEU A 79 15.86 -6.73 0.23
C LEU A 79 17.02 -5.78 0.51
N TYR A 80 18.27 -6.20 0.29
CA TYR A 80 19.44 -5.36 0.54
C TYR A 80 19.46 -4.13 -0.39
N PHE A 81 19.00 -4.29 -1.62
CA PHE A 81 18.82 -3.15 -2.53
C PHE A 81 17.78 -2.15 -1.99
N ALA A 82 16.66 -2.64 -1.46
CA ALA A 82 15.64 -1.79 -0.84
C ALA A 82 16.21 -1.03 0.39
N ILE A 83 16.97 -1.71 1.24
CA ILE A 83 17.64 -1.06 2.39
C ILE A 83 18.66 -0.03 1.90
N GLY A 84 19.44 -0.34 0.88
CA GLY A 84 20.39 0.60 0.27
C GLY A 84 19.70 1.84 -0.29
N LEU A 85 18.53 1.70 -0.93
CA LEU A 85 17.72 2.83 -1.38
C LEU A 85 17.21 3.69 -0.22
N LEU A 86 16.80 3.08 0.90
CA LEU A 86 16.38 3.83 2.09
C LEU A 86 17.53 4.60 2.72
N ILE A 87 18.72 4.01 2.77
CA ILE A 87 19.92 4.68 3.27
C ILE A 87 20.34 5.82 2.32
N SER A 88 20.21 5.64 1.00
CA SER A 88 20.58 6.68 0.03
C SER A 88 19.76 7.95 0.15
N LEU A 89 18.57 7.92 0.78
CA LEU A 89 17.76 9.11 1.04
C LEU A 89 18.45 10.15 1.92
N GLU A 90 19.37 9.73 2.78
CA GLU A 90 20.17 10.68 3.59
C GLU A 90 21.02 11.60 2.70
N PHE A 91 21.46 11.11 1.53
CA PHE A 91 22.37 11.82 0.62
C PHE A 91 21.63 12.52 -0.52
N VAL A 92 20.64 11.86 -1.13
CA VAL A 92 19.98 12.35 -2.35
C VAL A 92 18.48 12.63 -2.16
N GLY A 93 17.94 12.43 -0.95
CA GLY A 93 16.53 12.62 -0.65
C GLY A 93 16.12 14.10 -0.65
N ILE A 94 14.94 14.38 -1.21
CA ILE A 94 14.26 15.67 -1.10
C ILE A 94 13.17 15.62 -0.04
N THR A 95 12.94 16.76 0.61
CA THR A 95 11.91 16.90 1.63
C THR A 95 10.61 17.37 1.00
N VAL A 96 9.53 16.59 1.19
CA VAL A 96 8.18 16.94 0.76
C VAL A 96 7.26 16.80 1.97
N ASN A 97 6.48 17.81 2.27
CA ASN A 97 5.57 17.85 3.42
C ASN A 97 6.25 17.48 4.76
N GLY A 98 7.51 17.90 4.94
CA GLY A 98 8.29 17.67 6.15
C GLY A 98 8.98 16.30 6.25
N ALA A 99 8.79 15.39 5.29
CA ALA A 99 9.44 14.09 5.25
C ALA A 99 10.51 14.02 4.14
N LYS A 100 11.76 13.67 4.50
CA LYS A 100 12.88 13.44 3.57
C LYS A 100 12.83 12.01 3.04
N SER A 101 11.79 11.67 2.26
CA SER A 101 11.47 10.29 1.86
C SER A 101 11.38 10.08 0.35
N TRP A 102 11.79 11.07 -0.46
CA TRP A 102 11.60 11.06 -1.90
C TRP A 102 12.92 11.21 -2.66
N ILE A 103 13.11 10.41 -3.72
CA ILE A 103 14.19 10.58 -4.70
C ILE A 103 13.58 11.23 -5.93
N PRO A 104 14.07 12.41 -6.37
CA PRO A 104 13.54 13.06 -7.56
C PRO A 104 13.90 12.26 -8.82
N LEU A 105 12.91 11.91 -9.62
CA LEU A 105 13.06 11.34 -10.95
C LEU A 105 12.42 12.28 -11.99
N PRO A 106 12.78 12.19 -13.28
CA PRO A 106 12.31 13.12 -14.29
C PRO A 106 10.79 13.26 -14.40
N PHE A 107 10.04 12.19 -14.17
CA PHE A 107 8.58 12.15 -14.36
C PHE A 107 7.79 12.11 -13.04
N PHE A 108 8.37 11.60 -11.97
CA PHE A 108 7.74 11.52 -10.64
C PHE A 108 8.80 11.39 -9.54
N ASN A 109 8.43 11.69 -8.32
CA ASN A 109 9.28 11.44 -7.16
C ASN A 109 9.13 9.99 -6.73
N PHE A 110 10.25 9.27 -6.62
CA PHE A 110 10.25 7.87 -6.18
C PHE A 110 10.40 7.79 -4.66
N GLN A 111 9.50 7.03 -4.01
CA GLN A 111 9.52 6.79 -2.57
C GLN A 111 10.04 5.38 -2.28
N PRO A 112 11.28 5.22 -1.80
CA PRO A 112 11.88 3.92 -1.53
C PRO A 112 11.14 3.05 -0.51
N SER A 113 10.40 3.65 0.43
CA SER A 113 9.60 2.91 1.41
C SER A 113 8.49 2.07 0.75
N GLU A 114 7.92 2.52 -0.38
CA GLU A 114 6.94 1.74 -1.14
C GLU A 114 7.56 0.48 -1.75
N PHE A 115 8.75 0.61 -2.32
CA PHE A 115 9.50 -0.55 -2.83
C PHE A 115 9.93 -1.50 -1.70
N ALA A 116 10.34 -0.97 -0.54
CA ALA A 116 10.74 -1.77 0.60
C ALA A 116 9.61 -2.66 1.14
N LYS A 117 8.35 -2.21 1.11
CA LYS A 117 7.18 -3.03 1.47
C LYS A 117 7.06 -4.27 0.59
N ILE A 118 7.19 -4.12 -0.74
CA ILE A 118 7.15 -5.25 -1.68
C ILE A 118 8.38 -6.15 -1.52
N ALA A 119 9.57 -5.57 -1.33
CA ALA A 119 10.80 -6.33 -1.09
C ALA A 119 10.72 -7.18 0.18
N LEU A 120 10.12 -6.65 1.26
CA LEU A 120 9.86 -7.41 2.49
C LEU A 120 8.88 -8.56 2.28
N ILE A 121 7.79 -8.36 1.53
CA ILE A 121 6.84 -9.43 1.20
C ILE A 121 7.58 -10.58 0.48
N ILE A 122 8.38 -10.25 -0.53
CA ILE A 122 9.16 -11.22 -1.29
C ILE A 122 10.16 -11.94 -0.37
N TYR A 123 10.90 -11.18 0.44
CA TYR A 123 11.90 -11.72 1.36
C TYR A 123 11.29 -12.68 2.37
N MET A 124 10.27 -12.24 3.11
CA MET A 124 9.61 -13.04 4.14
C MET A 124 9.03 -14.33 3.55
N ALA A 125 8.36 -14.24 2.39
CA ALA A 125 7.74 -15.39 1.74
C ALA A 125 8.77 -16.48 1.36
N TYR A 126 9.88 -16.10 0.72
CA TYR A 126 10.93 -17.07 0.33
C TYR A 126 11.77 -17.52 1.51
N TYR A 127 11.97 -16.67 2.51
CA TYR A 127 12.66 -17.04 3.74
C TYR A 127 11.88 -18.14 4.48
N TYR A 128 10.58 -17.97 4.71
CA TYR A 128 9.76 -18.98 5.38
C TYR A 128 9.60 -20.26 4.57
N GLU A 129 9.53 -20.19 3.24
CA GLU A 129 9.54 -21.38 2.42
C GLU A 129 10.85 -22.18 2.58
N ARG A 130 11.99 -21.51 2.57
CA ARG A 130 13.29 -22.16 2.75
C ARG A 130 13.40 -22.88 4.09
N HIS A 131 12.75 -22.37 5.12
CA HIS A 131 12.81 -22.90 6.49
C HIS A 131 11.54 -23.63 6.91
N LYS A 132 10.68 -24.00 5.97
CA LYS A 132 9.36 -24.62 6.26
C LYS A 132 9.41 -25.92 7.06
N ASN A 133 10.54 -26.63 7.04
CA ASN A 133 10.74 -27.87 7.80
C ASN A 133 11.15 -27.61 9.26
N ASN A 134 11.54 -26.38 9.60
CA ASN A 134 12.01 -25.98 10.94
C ASN A 134 10.91 -25.25 11.73
N LYS A 135 9.68 -25.81 11.75
CA LYS A 135 8.49 -25.18 12.34
C LYS A 135 8.58 -24.99 13.86
N GLU A 136 9.51 -25.69 14.51
CA GLU A 136 9.71 -25.70 15.96
C GLU A 136 10.67 -24.60 16.45
N LYS A 137 11.46 -24.00 15.56
CA LYS A 137 12.49 -23.02 15.94
C LYS A 137 11.95 -21.60 15.95
N GLU A 138 11.74 -21.05 17.16
CA GLU A 138 11.31 -19.67 17.39
C GLU A 138 12.25 -18.65 16.74
N THR A 139 13.56 -18.86 16.85
CA THR A 139 14.59 -17.99 16.27
C THR A 139 14.42 -17.82 14.76
N ILE A 140 14.09 -18.90 14.04
CA ILE A 140 13.87 -18.85 12.60
C ILE A 140 12.64 -18.01 12.26
N ALA A 141 11.59 -18.09 13.09
CA ALA A 141 10.39 -17.30 12.90
C ALA A 141 10.63 -15.79 13.11
N LEU A 142 11.57 -15.42 13.99
CA LEU A 142 11.89 -14.04 14.38
C LEU A 142 12.91 -13.35 13.46
N ILE A 143 13.80 -14.06 12.79
CA ILE A 143 14.83 -13.47 11.91
C ILE A 143 14.28 -12.46 10.90
N PRO A 144 13.17 -12.70 10.17
CA PRO A 144 12.64 -11.71 9.26
C PRO A 144 12.23 -10.39 9.94
N PHE A 145 11.80 -10.43 11.20
CA PHE A 145 11.43 -9.24 11.96
C PHE A 145 12.62 -8.34 12.30
N ILE A 146 13.85 -8.85 12.29
CA ILE A 146 15.07 -8.02 12.40
C ILE A 146 15.10 -7.05 11.20
N PHE A 147 14.89 -7.54 9.99
CA PHE A 147 14.87 -6.70 8.79
C PHE A 147 13.64 -5.76 8.75
N VAL A 148 12.50 -6.24 9.24
CA VAL A 148 11.31 -5.38 9.43
C VAL A 148 11.65 -4.22 10.37
N SER A 149 12.31 -4.48 11.50
CA SER A 149 12.71 -3.46 12.48
C SER A 149 13.73 -2.48 11.89
N VAL A 150 14.73 -2.98 11.14
CA VAL A 150 15.71 -2.11 10.46
C VAL A 150 15.01 -1.17 9.48
N ILE A 151 14.14 -1.69 8.62
CA ILE A 151 13.41 -0.87 7.64
C ILE A 151 12.44 0.09 8.35
N PHE A 152 11.76 -0.38 9.40
CA PHE A 152 10.89 0.47 10.22
C PHE A 152 11.64 1.68 10.79
N VAL A 153 12.79 1.45 11.40
CA VAL A 153 13.61 2.54 12.00
C VAL A 153 14.10 3.49 10.91
N LEU A 154 14.59 2.98 9.77
CA LEU A 154 15.04 3.84 8.67
C LEU A 154 13.91 4.73 8.14
N VAL A 155 12.69 4.19 7.98
CA VAL A 155 11.52 4.94 7.49
C VAL A 155 10.98 5.89 8.55
N ALA A 156 10.98 5.50 9.83
CA ALA A 156 10.56 6.37 10.92
C ALA A 156 11.48 7.58 11.09
N ASN A 157 12.80 7.40 10.89
CA ASN A 157 13.78 8.50 10.91
C ASN A 157 13.62 9.49 9.74
N GLN A 158 12.90 9.11 8.67
CA GLN A 158 12.55 9.97 7.53
C GLN A 158 11.23 10.74 7.73
N PRO A 159 10.78 10.98 8.94
CA PRO A 159 9.45 11.34 9.44
C PRO A 159 8.24 10.78 8.65
N ASP A 160 8.33 9.56 8.11
CA ASP A 160 7.25 8.87 7.39
C ASP A 160 6.61 7.79 8.26
N LEU A 161 5.91 8.20 9.31
CA LEU A 161 5.24 7.31 10.25
C LEU A 161 4.16 6.45 9.59
N GLY A 162 3.47 6.98 8.59
CA GLY A 162 2.44 6.26 7.85
C GLY A 162 3.00 4.99 7.18
N SER A 163 4.07 5.15 6.40
CA SER A 163 4.76 4.00 5.77
C SER A 163 5.36 3.04 6.79
N ALA A 164 5.90 3.54 7.91
CA ALA A 164 6.45 2.70 8.97
C ALA A 164 5.37 1.79 9.59
N ILE A 165 4.19 2.32 9.91
CA ILE A 165 3.05 1.55 10.43
C ILE A 165 2.59 0.50 9.41
N ILE A 166 2.54 0.84 8.11
CA ILE A 166 2.15 -0.11 7.06
C ILE A 166 3.16 -1.25 6.96
N ILE A 167 4.46 -0.98 7.05
CA ILE A 167 5.51 -2.01 7.04
C ILE A 167 5.28 -3.02 8.16
N LEU A 168 5.01 -2.57 9.39
CA LEU A 168 4.68 -3.44 10.50
C LEU A 168 3.38 -4.21 10.25
N GLY A 169 2.31 -3.51 9.85
CA GLY A 169 1.01 -4.12 9.61
C GLY A 169 1.06 -5.24 8.56
N VAL A 170 1.72 -4.98 7.43
CA VAL A 170 1.89 -5.98 6.34
C VAL A 170 2.75 -7.15 6.82
N SER A 171 3.83 -6.90 7.54
CA SER A 171 4.72 -7.95 8.04
C SER A 171 4.04 -8.84 9.08
N CYS A 172 3.30 -8.25 10.01
CA CYS A 172 2.49 -8.99 10.99
C CYS A 172 1.38 -9.80 10.32
N ALA A 173 0.66 -9.20 9.35
CA ALA A 173 -0.37 -9.91 8.60
C ALA A 173 0.23 -11.10 7.82
N LEU A 174 1.37 -10.91 7.14
CA LEU A 174 2.05 -12.00 6.43
C LEU A 174 2.47 -13.13 7.38
N PHE A 175 2.96 -12.78 8.57
CA PHE A 175 3.33 -13.76 9.59
C PHE A 175 2.17 -14.63 10.05
N LEU A 176 0.92 -14.15 10.05
CA LEU A 176 -0.28 -14.96 10.33
C LEU A 176 -0.44 -16.12 9.35
N GLY A 177 -0.01 -15.93 8.10
CA GLY A 177 -0.05 -16.96 7.05
C GLY A 177 1.06 -18.02 7.14
N VAL A 178 2.05 -17.85 8.04
CA VAL A 178 3.17 -18.81 8.17
C VAL A 178 2.72 -20.05 8.94
N PRO A 179 2.94 -21.27 8.43
CA PRO A 179 2.55 -22.52 9.10
C PRO A 179 3.55 -22.90 10.20
N LEU A 180 3.44 -22.26 11.36
CA LEU A 180 4.18 -22.59 12.57
C LEU A 180 3.35 -23.50 13.50
N LEU A 181 4.05 -24.22 14.40
CA LEU A 181 3.39 -24.90 15.51
C LEU A 181 2.64 -23.90 16.38
N PRO A 182 1.46 -24.23 16.93
CA PRO A 182 0.66 -23.30 17.73
C PRO A 182 1.43 -22.69 18.92
N GLU A 183 2.26 -23.48 19.60
CA GLU A 183 3.09 -23.04 20.73
C GLU A 183 4.13 -22.02 20.31
N VAL A 184 4.88 -22.29 19.23
CA VAL A 184 5.88 -21.39 18.66
C VAL A 184 5.20 -20.09 18.20
N ARG A 185 4.05 -20.19 17.53
CA ARG A 185 3.27 -19.03 17.09
C ARG A 185 2.88 -18.15 18.28
N LYS A 186 2.35 -18.74 19.38
CA LYS A 186 1.99 -17.98 20.58
C LYS A 186 3.18 -17.26 21.20
N LYS A 187 4.33 -17.92 21.30
CA LYS A 187 5.56 -17.31 21.85
C LYS A 187 6.07 -16.17 20.97
N VAL A 188 6.12 -16.37 19.64
CA VAL A 188 6.57 -15.32 18.70
C VAL A 188 5.63 -14.11 18.75
N TRP A 189 4.31 -14.32 18.77
CA TRP A 189 3.35 -13.23 18.96
C TRP A 189 3.56 -12.49 20.28
N LYS A 190 3.84 -13.20 21.36
CA LYS A 190 4.15 -12.60 22.65
C LYS A 190 5.38 -11.68 22.55
N TYR A 191 6.45 -12.12 21.87
CA TYR A 191 7.65 -11.29 21.65
C TYR A 191 7.35 -10.06 20.78
N ILE A 192 6.60 -10.23 19.69
CA ILE A 192 6.21 -9.12 18.81
C ILE A 192 5.39 -8.08 19.61
N ILE A 193 4.38 -8.52 20.37
CA ILE A 193 3.54 -7.65 21.18
C ILE A 193 4.37 -6.93 22.24
N TYR A 194 5.27 -7.63 22.96
CA TYR A 194 6.15 -6.99 23.92
C TYR A 194 7.07 -5.95 23.28
N THR A 195 7.63 -6.25 22.11
CA THR A 195 8.46 -5.27 21.39
C THR A 195 7.64 -4.03 21.01
N ILE A 196 6.42 -4.21 20.52
CA ILE A 196 5.51 -3.10 20.19
C ILE A 196 5.19 -2.28 21.46
N ILE A 197 4.86 -2.93 22.58
CA ILE A 197 4.58 -2.25 23.85
C ILE A 197 5.80 -1.45 24.33
N VAL A 198 6.99 -2.03 24.30
CA VAL A 198 8.23 -1.36 24.72
C VAL A 198 8.50 -0.13 23.83
N VAL A 199 8.30 -0.26 22.52
CA VAL A 199 8.45 0.87 21.59
C VAL A 199 7.42 1.96 21.87
N LEU A 200 6.16 1.61 22.11
CA LEU A 200 5.10 2.58 22.45
C LEU A 200 5.37 3.28 23.78
N ILE A 201 5.83 2.55 24.80
CA ILE A 201 6.24 3.12 26.10
C ILE A 201 7.43 4.06 25.89
N GLY A 202 8.45 3.65 25.13
CA GLY A 202 9.60 4.49 24.79
C GLY A 202 9.21 5.79 24.11
N ILE A 203 8.33 5.72 23.12
CA ILE A 203 7.75 6.89 22.46
C ILE A 203 6.98 7.75 23.46
N GLY A 204 6.15 7.15 24.32
CA GLY A 204 5.40 7.85 25.37
C GLY A 204 6.31 8.60 26.35
N ILE A 205 7.40 7.97 26.79
CA ILE A 205 8.40 8.61 27.67
C ILE A 205 9.08 9.79 26.98
N LEU A 206 9.47 9.63 25.70
CA LEU A 206 10.06 10.72 24.90
C LEU A 206 9.07 11.88 24.75
N PHE A 207 7.78 11.61 24.62
CA PHE A 207 6.70 12.60 24.61
C PHE A 207 6.61 13.38 25.93
N ILE A 208 6.54 12.66 27.05
CA ILE A 208 6.40 13.24 28.39
C ILE A 208 7.63 14.09 28.77
N THR A 209 8.81 13.65 28.36
CA THR A 209 10.07 14.34 28.69
C THR A 209 10.39 15.52 27.74
N GLY A 210 9.53 15.80 26.72
CA GLY A 210 9.77 16.83 25.70
C GLY A 210 10.98 16.54 24.79
N LYS A 211 11.59 15.36 24.91
CA LYS A 211 12.73 14.91 24.09
C LYS A 211 12.32 14.12 22.87
N ALA A 212 11.02 14.06 22.60
CA ALA A 212 10.47 13.31 21.49
C ALA A 212 10.89 13.92 20.17
N GLY A 213 11.87 14.36 19.76
CA GLY A 213 12.33 14.85 18.44
C GLY A 213 11.29 14.89 17.31
N LEU A 214 10.03 14.72 17.68
CA LEU A 214 8.87 14.83 16.78
C LEU A 214 8.62 16.31 16.51
N TYR A 215 8.52 16.64 15.24
CA TYR A 215 8.19 17.99 14.82
C TYR A 215 6.74 18.33 15.26
N GLU A 216 6.47 19.59 15.60
CA GLU A 216 5.14 20.07 16.01
C GLU A 216 4.01 19.60 15.10
N TYR A 217 4.24 19.60 13.78
CA TYR A 217 3.25 19.11 12.79
C TYR A 217 2.93 17.63 12.92
N GLN A 218 3.86 16.79 13.45
CA GLN A 218 3.60 15.37 13.72
C GLN A 218 2.75 15.20 14.98
N LEU A 219 3.00 16.01 16.01
CA LEU A 219 2.21 16.02 17.24
C LEU A 219 0.75 16.41 16.95
N LEU A 220 0.55 17.41 16.10
CA LEU A 220 -0.78 17.84 15.67
C LEU A 220 -1.57 16.73 14.96
N ARG A 221 -0.91 15.81 14.28
CA ARG A 221 -1.57 14.66 13.61
C ARG A 221 -2.19 13.67 14.59
N PHE A 222 -1.64 13.54 15.81
CA PHE A 222 -2.22 12.67 16.85
C PHE A 222 -3.43 13.25 17.52
N ASN A 223 -3.67 14.55 17.37
CA ASN A 223 -4.87 15.20 17.86
C ASN A 223 -5.99 15.10 16.81
N PHE A 224 -6.65 13.94 16.72
CA PHE A 224 -7.69 13.65 15.72
C PHE A 224 -9.12 13.73 16.25
N LEU A 225 -9.32 13.82 17.58
CA LEU A 225 -10.63 13.90 18.18
C LEU A 225 -11.25 15.29 17.97
N ASN A 226 -12.58 15.34 17.73
CA ASN A 226 -13.38 16.57 17.55
C ASN A 226 -12.76 17.55 16.53
N PRO A 227 -12.49 17.14 15.29
CA PRO A 227 -11.75 17.95 14.31
C PRO A 227 -12.44 19.29 14.00
N CYS A 228 -13.77 19.34 14.00
CA CYS A 228 -14.51 20.57 13.67
C CYS A 228 -14.51 21.62 14.80
N GLN A 229 -14.23 21.23 16.03
CA GLN A 229 -14.01 22.22 17.11
C GLN A 229 -12.67 22.96 16.94
N ARG A 230 -11.75 22.41 16.18
CA ARG A 230 -10.42 22.94 15.85
C ARG A 230 -10.32 23.38 14.38
N TYR A 231 -11.44 23.81 13.81
CA TYR A 231 -11.52 24.21 12.41
C TYR A 231 -10.63 25.43 12.08
N THR A 232 -10.37 26.31 13.06
CA THR A 232 -9.50 27.48 12.92
C THR A 232 -8.00 27.13 12.95
N GLU A 233 -7.64 25.95 13.39
CA GLU A 233 -6.25 25.49 13.42
C GLU A 233 -5.83 25.03 12.01
N VAL A 234 -4.80 25.64 11.46
CA VAL A 234 -4.19 25.19 10.21
C VAL A 234 -3.56 23.80 10.45
N GLY A 235 -4.12 22.75 9.84
CA GLY A 235 -3.58 21.40 9.99
C GLY A 235 -4.63 20.29 9.92
N THR A 236 -4.45 19.26 10.75
CA THR A 236 -5.24 18.02 10.69
C THR A 236 -6.71 18.22 11.06
N GLY A 237 -7.05 19.07 12.04
CA GLY A 237 -8.43 19.38 12.41
C GLY A 237 -9.21 19.98 11.24
N TYR A 238 -8.62 20.96 10.56
CA TYR A 238 -9.20 21.59 9.38
C TYR A 238 -9.45 20.57 8.24
N GLN A 239 -8.44 19.74 7.92
CA GLN A 239 -8.54 18.76 6.81
C GLN A 239 -9.62 17.70 7.10
N VAL A 240 -9.65 17.14 8.30
CA VAL A 240 -10.62 16.10 8.66
C VAL A 240 -12.03 16.68 8.77
N CYS A 241 -12.20 17.91 9.28
CA CYS A 241 -13.52 18.55 9.30
C CYS A 241 -14.04 18.80 7.88
N ASN A 242 -13.20 19.29 6.96
CA ASN A 242 -13.60 19.47 5.55
C ASN A 242 -13.89 18.12 4.86
N SER A 243 -13.24 17.03 5.28
CA SER A 243 -13.61 15.68 4.85
C SER A 243 -15.05 15.32 5.27
N TYR A 244 -15.45 15.63 6.51
CA TYR A 244 -16.83 15.41 6.97
C TYR A 244 -17.83 16.27 6.21
N ILE A 245 -17.49 17.53 5.93
CA ILE A 245 -18.32 18.44 5.14
C ILE A 245 -18.51 17.88 3.73
N ALA A 246 -17.43 17.41 3.07
CA ALA A 246 -17.48 16.79 1.76
C ALA A 246 -18.44 15.57 1.74
N ILE A 247 -18.28 14.65 2.70
CA ILE A 247 -19.12 13.45 2.79
C ILE A 247 -20.58 13.81 3.04
N ASN A 248 -20.85 14.81 3.90
CA ASN A 248 -22.20 15.27 4.19
C ASN A 248 -22.84 15.95 2.98
N ASN A 249 -22.11 16.82 2.26
CA ASN A 249 -22.58 17.47 1.04
C ASN A 249 -22.96 16.48 -0.06
N GLY A 250 -22.17 15.40 -0.20
CA GLY A 250 -22.43 14.37 -1.19
C GLY A 250 -23.72 13.59 -0.96
N GLY A 251 -24.17 13.45 0.29
CA GLY A 251 -25.36 12.66 0.59
C GLY A 251 -25.29 11.26 -0.01
N LEU A 252 -26.46 10.74 -0.46
CA LEU A 252 -26.52 9.39 -1.07
C LEU A 252 -26.07 9.36 -2.53
N PHE A 253 -26.38 10.40 -3.31
CA PHE A 253 -26.24 10.41 -4.77
C PHE A 253 -25.16 11.35 -5.30
N GLY A 254 -24.55 12.18 -4.46
CA GLY A 254 -23.56 13.17 -4.83
C GLY A 254 -24.12 14.46 -5.43
N VAL A 255 -23.24 15.45 -5.53
CA VAL A 255 -23.55 16.76 -6.14
C VAL A 255 -23.29 16.80 -7.63
N GLY A 256 -22.78 15.73 -8.21
CA GLY A 256 -22.36 15.61 -9.61
C GLY A 256 -20.85 15.74 -9.80
N ILE A 257 -20.33 15.05 -10.83
CA ILE A 257 -18.89 15.08 -11.18
C ILE A 257 -18.48 16.54 -11.47
N GLY A 258 -17.37 16.97 -10.90
CA GLY A 258 -16.85 18.32 -11.09
C GLY A 258 -17.47 19.38 -10.17
N ASN A 259 -18.47 19.05 -9.37
CA ASN A 259 -19.21 20.03 -8.53
C ASN A 259 -18.82 19.98 -7.04
N SER A 260 -17.78 19.23 -6.66
CA SER A 260 -17.27 19.27 -5.29
C SER A 260 -16.88 20.69 -4.90
N THR A 261 -17.35 21.16 -3.75
CA THR A 261 -16.97 22.45 -3.17
C THR A 261 -15.64 22.35 -2.43
N GLN A 262 -15.36 21.22 -1.82
CA GLN A 262 -14.16 21.02 -0.99
C GLN A 262 -12.85 20.99 -1.80
N LYS A 263 -12.89 20.68 -3.09
CA LYS A 263 -11.73 20.77 -3.99
C LYS A 263 -11.25 22.18 -4.28
N TYR A 264 -12.06 23.22 -3.99
CA TYR A 264 -11.67 24.61 -4.15
C TYR A 264 -10.75 25.11 -3.03
N LEU A 265 -9.65 24.34 -2.79
CA LEU A 265 -8.59 24.60 -1.82
C LEU A 265 -9.01 24.48 -0.34
N TYR A 266 -10.27 24.15 -0.04
CA TYR A 266 -10.68 23.81 1.33
C TYR A 266 -10.03 22.49 1.79
N LEU A 267 -9.75 21.57 0.85
CA LEU A 267 -9.08 20.29 1.12
C LEU A 267 -7.74 20.25 0.38
N PRO A 268 -6.62 20.61 1.04
CA PRO A 268 -5.31 20.80 0.39
C PRO A 268 -4.80 19.59 -0.38
N GLU A 269 -5.02 18.39 0.14
CA GLU A 269 -4.57 17.12 -0.42
C GLU A 269 -5.74 16.31 -1.02
N SER A 270 -6.67 17.00 -1.69
CA SER A 270 -7.91 16.47 -2.27
C SER A 270 -7.70 15.36 -3.31
N TYR A 271 -6.58 15.36 -4.04
CA TYR A 271 -6.26 14.40 -5.11
C TYR A 271 -5.25 13.33 -4.67
N THR A 272 -4.70 13.41 -3.49
CA THR A 272 -3.79 12.45 -2.87
C THR A 272 -4.51 11.60 -1.82
N ASP A 273 -4.32 11.87 -0.55
CA ASP A 273 -4.84 11.09 0.57
C ASP A 273 -6.32 11.37 0.91
N PHE A 274 -6.86 12.54 0.55
CA PHE A 274 -8.27 12.90 0.72
C PHE A 274 -9.15 12.73 -0.53
N ILE A 275 -8.73 11.90 -1.47
CA ILE A 275 -9.52 11.70 -2.70
C ILE A 275 -10.87 11.01 -2.42
N PHE A 276 -10.97 10.17 -1.38
CA PHE A 276 -12.21 9.45 -1.06
C PHE A 276 -13.36 10.38 -0.67
N PRO A 277 -13.20 11.40 0.23
CA PRO A 277 -14.22 12.39 0.49
C PRO A 277 -14.69 13.16 -0.75
N VAL A 278 -13.77 13.54 -1.64
CA VAL A 278 -14.12 14.21 -2.91
C VAL A 278 -14.96 13.31 -3.81
N ILE A 279 -14.61 12.00 -3.89
CA ILE A 279 -15.41 11.01 -4.63
C ILE A 279 -16.82 10.91 -4.04
N VAL A 280 -16.94 10.87 -2.70
CA VAL A 280 -18.24 10.78 -2.05
C VAL A 280 -19.02 12.10 -2.22
N GLU A 281 -18.37 13.26 -2.17
CA GLU A 281 -19.04 14.53 -2.43
C GLU A 281 -19.59 14.58 -3.86
N GLU A 282 -18.80 14.19 -4.87
CA GLU A 282 -19.22 14.27 -6.27
C GLU A 282 -20.22 13.18 -6.68
N LEU A 283 -20.02 11.94 -6.22
CA LEU A 283 -20.75 10.76 -6.71
C LEU A 283 -21.69 10.13 -5.67
N GLY A 284 -21.63 10.58 -4.43
CA GLY A 284 -22.46 10.11 -3.34
C GLY A 284 -21.90 8.92 -2.57
N LEU A 285 -22.50 8.68 -1.40
CA LEU A 285 -22.12 7.60 -0.49
C LEU A 285 -22.30 6.22 -1.11
N LEU A 286 -23.30 6.02 -1.97
CA LEU A 286 -23.54 4.75 -2.65
C LEU A 286 -22.34 4.34 -3.52
N VAL A 287 -21.73 5.30 -4.23
CA VAL A 287 -20.51 5.03 -5.02
C VAL A 287 -19.33 4.79 -4.09
N GLY A 288 -19.22 5.52 -2.97
CA GLY A 288 -18.19 5.26 -1.95
C GLY A 288 -18.26 3.81 -1.42
N ILE A 289 -19.45 3.32 -1.07
CA ILE A 289 -19.68 1.93 -0.65
C ILE A 289 -19.32 0.96 -1.77
N PHE A 290 -19.73 1.23 -3.02
CA PHE A 290 -19.41 0.39 -4.18
C PHE A 290 -17.89 0.25 -4.39
N ILE A 291 -17.13 1.32 -4.22
CA ILE A 291 -15.65 1.29 -4.26
C ILE A 291 -15.09 0.37 -3.18
N ILE A 292 -15.60 0.43 -1.95
CA ILE A 292 -15.18 -0.46 -0.86
C ILE A 292 -15.47 -1.92 -1.21
N LEU A 293 -16.62 -2.21 -1.82
CA LEU A 293 -16.96 -3.56 -2.29
C LEU A 293 -16.02 -4.03 -3.41
N ILE A 294 -15.60 -3.14 -4.32
CA ILE A 294 -14.61 -3.47 -5.35
C ILE A 294 -13.26 -3.80 -4.70
N TYR A 295 -12.82 -3.04 -3.70
CA TYR A 295 -11.60 -3.37 -2.95
C TYR A 295 -11.69 -4.75 -2.28
N ALA A 296 -12.80 -5.03 -1.61
CA ALA A 296 -13.04 -6.34 -1.01
C ALA A 296 -13.00 -7.46 -2.07
N TYR A 297 -13.56 -7.22 -3.26
CA TYR A 297 -13.51 -8.17 -4.37
C TYR A 297 -12.09 -8.40 -4.89
N ILE A 298 -11.26 -7.34 -5.05
CA ILE A 298 -9.85 -7.46 -5.45
C ILE A 298 -9.08 -8.32 -4.44
N ILE A 299 -9.21 -8.02 -3.15
CA ILE A 299 -8.58 -8.78 -2.06
C ILE A 299 -9.05 -10.24 -2.09
N PHE A 300 -10.35 -10.48 -2.22
CA PHE A 300 -10.92 -11.82 -2.34
C PHE A 300 -10.32 -12.59 -3.54
N ARG A 301 -10.16 -11.96 -4.71
CA ARG A 301 -9.54 -12.58 -5.89
C ARG A 301 -8.09 -12.97 -5.62
N ILE A 302 -7.31 -12.09 -4.99
CA ILE A 302 -5.92 -12.38 -4.62
C ILE A 302 -5.85 -13.56 -3.64
N LEU A 303 -6.69 -13.57 -2.60
CA LEU A 303 -6.75 -14.67 -1.63
C LEU A 303 -7.21 -15.99 -2.28
N LYS A 304 -8.13 -15.93 -3.25
CA LYS A 304 -8.53 -17.10 -4.05
C LYS A 304 -7.37 -17.68 -4.87
N ILE A 305 -6.50 -16.83 -5.40
CA ILE A 305 -5.26 -17.27 -6.06
C ILE A 305 -4.31 -17.88 -5.03
N ALA A 306 -4.10 -17.24 -3.87
CA ALA A 306 -3.25 -17.75 -2.79
C ALA A 306 -3.60 -19.18 -2.38
N LYS A 307 -4.90 -19.47 -2.19
CA LYS A 307 -5.40 -20.82 -1.84
C LYS A 307 -5.13 -21.89 -2.91
N LYS A 308 -4.84 -21.48 -4.14
CA LYS A 308 -4.61 -22.41 -5.26
C LYS A 308 -3.15 -22.73 -5.48
N THR A 309 -2.24 -22.07 -4.83
CA THR A 309 -0.79 -22.21 -5.04
C THR A 309 -0.26 -23.53 -4.49
N TYR A 310 0.80 -24.06 -5.14
CA TYR A 310 1.47 -25.31 -4.72
C TYR A 310 2.60 -25.07 -3.73
N THR A 311 3.16 -23.86 -3.68
CA THR A 311 4.30 -23.53 -2.82
C THR A 311 3.91 -22.54 -1.75
N LEU A 312 4.52 -22.68 -0.57
CA LEU A 312 4.26 -21.78 0.55
C LEU A 312 4.59 -20.32 0.19
N SER A 313 5.72 -20.08 -0.47
CA SER A 313 6.13 -18.72 -0.86
C SER A 313 5.14 -18.05 -1.79
N HIS A 314 4.59 -18.77 -2.77
CA HIS A 314 3.58 -18.23 -3.68
C HIS A 314 2.31 -17.82 -2.92
N GLY A 315 1.85 -18.67 -2.00
CA GLY A 315 0.73 -18.36 -1.12
C GLY A 315 1.00 -17.12 -0.25
N LEU A 316 2.18 -17.06 0.38
CA LEU A 316 2.59 -15.95 1.23
C LEU A 316 2.77 -14.63 0.46
N ILE A 317 3.31 -14.66 -0.78
CA ILE A 317 3.41 -13.45 -1.62
C ILE A 317 2.00 -12.93 -1.93
N CYS A 318 1.08 -13.79 -2.38
CA CYS A 318 -0.30 -13.36 -2.65
C CYS A 318 -0.97 -12.82 -1.38
N TYR A 319 -0.81 -13.49 -0.24
CA TYR A 319 -1.34 -13.04 1.03
C TYR A 319 -0.73 -11.69 1.46
N GLY A 320 0.59 -11.52 1.32
CA GLY A 320 1.29 -10.28 1.63
C GLY A 320 0.82 -9.11 0.76
N VAL A 321 0.59 -9.34 -0.55
CA VAL A 321 0.06 -8.31 -1.46
C VAL A 321 -1.40 -7.95 -1.10
N ALA A 322 -2.22 -8.94 -0.73
CA ALA A 322 -3.57 -8.67 -0.23
C ALA A 322 -3.55 -7.84 1.05
N ALA A 323 -2.65 -8.18 2.00
CA ALA A 323 -2.45 -7.42 3.22
C ALA A 323 -1.94 -6.00 2.95
N TYR A 324 -1.02 -5.83 2.00
CA TYR A 324 -0.51 -4.52 1.57
C TYR A 324 -1.66 -3.61 1.10
N ILE A 325 -2.52 -4.12 0.22
CA ILE A 325 -3.68 -3.37 -0.28
C ILE A 325 -4.64 -3.06 0.88
N PHE A 326 -4.98 -4.07 1.70
CA PHE A 326 -5.91 -3.91 2.82
C PHE A 326 -5.44 -2.87 3.84
N VAL A 327 -4.17 -2.94 4.26
CA VAL A 327 -3.61 -2.03 5.28
C VAL A 327 -3.59 -0.60 4.77
N HIS A 328 -3.26 -0.38 3.48
CA HIS A 328 -3.31 0.95 2.87
C HIS A 328 -4.73 1.53 2.87
N ILE A 329 -5.73 0.76 2.44
CA ILE A 329 -7.14 1.17 2.44
C ILE A 329 -7.58 1.49 3.86
N PHE A 330 -7.30 0.59 4.80
CA PHE A 330 -7.73 0.72 6.18
C PHE A 330 -7.14 1.99 6.82
N ILE A 331 -5.82 2.20 6.70
CA ILE A 331 -5.14 3.36 7.30
C ILE A 331 -5.60 4.66 6.64
N ASN A 332 -5.78 4.71 5.32
CA ASN A 332 -6.29 5.90 4.66
C ASN A 332 -7.72 6.23 5.14
N LEU A 333 -8.64 5.26 5.08
CA LEU A 333 -10.04 5.51 5.43
C LEU A 333 -10.22 5.89 6.90
N ILE A 334 -9.55 5.21 7.85
CA ILE A 334 -9.65 5.59 9.27
C ILE A 334 -9.07 6.99 9.54
N GLY A 335 -8.01 7.39 8.82
CA GLY A 335 -7.42 8.73 8.92
C GLY A 335 -8.38 9.81 8.39
N VAL A 336 -8.90 9.61 7.19
CA VAL A 336 -9.83 10.53 6.51
C VAL A 336 -11.16 10.66 7.27
N LEU A 337 -11.62 9.56 7.90
CA LEU A 337 -12.81 9.54 8.76
C LEU A 337 -12.54 10.01 10.20
N GLY A 338 -11.33 10.50 10.51
CA GLY A 338 -11.00 11.04 11.82
C GLY A 338 -11.07 10.03 12.97
N LEU A 339 -10.99 8.74 12.66
CA LEU A 339 -10.97 7.65 13.64
C LEU A 339 -9.56 7.35 14.16
N PHE A 340 -8.55 7.88 13.47
CA PHE A 340 -7.14 7.73 13.79
C PHE A 340 -6.33 8.93 13.29
N ALA A 341 -5.07 9.02 13.70
CA ALA A 341 -4.15 10.05 13.25
C ALA A 341 -4.01 10.07 11.71
N LEU A 342 -4.00 11.25 11.13
CA LEU A 342 -3.82 11.42 9.69
C LEU A 342 -2.39 11.06 9.29
N THR A 343 -2.25 10.08 8.39
CA THR A 343 -0.95 9.51 8.01
C THR A 343 -0.45 9.97 6.64
N GLY A 344 -1.29 10.59 5.81
CA GLY A 344 -0.92 10.97 4.44
C GLY A 344 -0.70 9.77 3.51
N VAL A 345 -1.29 8.62 3.82
CA VAL A 345 -1.15 7.39 3.03
C VAL A 345 -2.12 7.43 1.85
N PRO A 346 -1.66 7.18 0.61
CA PRO A 346 -2.54 7.21 -0.55
C PRO A 346 -3.54 6.03 -0.56
N LEU A 347 -4.74 6.28 -1.10
CA LEU A 347 -5.75 5.24 -1.33
C LEU A 347 -5.41 4.44 -2.60
N PRO A 348 -5.31 3.09 -2.53
CA PRO A 348 -4.96 2.24 -3.66
C PRO A 348 -5.75 2.53 -4.93
N PHE A 349 -5.08 2.57 -6.09
CA PHE A 349 -5.62 2.82 -7.44
C PHE A 349 -6.18 4.22 -7.68
N LEU A 350 -6.71 4.89 -6.65
CA LEU A 350 -7.51 6.12 -6.79
C LEU A 350 -6.68 7.38 -6.58
N SER A 351 -5.73 7.35 -5.64
CA SER A 351 -4.91 8.52 -5.31
C SER A 351 -3.85 8.81 -6.36
N TYR A 352 -3.56 10.09 -6.55
CA TYR A 352 -2.39 10.52 -7.29
C TYR A 352 -1.10 10.08 -6.58
N GLY A 353 -0.22 9.40 -7.33
CA GLY A 353 1.07 8.98 -6.78
C GLY A 353 1.81 7.99 -7.68
N GLY A 354 3.04 8.34 -8.08
CA GLY A 354 3.83 7.53 -9.00
C GLY A 354 4.41 6.27 -8.36
N SER A 355 5.11 6.43 -7.23
CA SER A 355 5.79 5.32 -6.56
C SER A 355 4.82 4.26 -6.08
N TYR A 356 3.74 4.72 -5.46
CA TYR A 356 2.72 3.82 -4.95
C TYR A 356 2.04 3.02 -6.07
N ALA A 357 1.59 3.70 -7.16
CA ALA A 357 0.97 3.04 -8.30
C ALA A 357 1.91 2.00 -8.95
N LEU A 358 3.21 2.33 -9.06
CA LEU A 358 4.23 1.43 -9.59
C LEU A 358 4.41 0.20 -8.69
N CYS A 359 4.58 0.39 -7.38
CA CYS A 359 4.77 -0.72 -6.43
C CYS A 359 3.52 -1.60 -6.29
N LEU A 360 2.33 -1.00 -6.32
CA LEU A 360 1.07 -1.73 -6.38
C LEU A 360 0.98 -2.59 -7.65
N THR A 361 1.36 -2.03 -8.81
CA THR A 361 1.41 -2.78 -10.07
C THR A 361 2.41 -3.92 -10.01
N VAL A 362 3.60 -3.73 -9.41
CA VAL A 362 4.58 -4.80 -9.18
C VAL A 362 3.98 -5.91 -8.32
N GLY A 363 3.34 -5.58 -7.21
CA GLY A 363 2.67 -6.55 -6.33
C GLY A 363 1.59 -7.35 -7.06
N LEU A 364 0.69 -6.67 -7.78
CA LEU A 364 -0.37 -7.32 -8.58
C LEU A 364 0.21 -8.19 -9.71
N THR A 365 1.31 -7.75 -10.33
CA THR A 365 1.98 -8.54 -11.38
C THR A 365 2.58 -9.82 -10.82
N LEU A 366 3.16 -9.78 -9.62
CA LEU A 366 3.63 -10.99 -8.92
C LEU A 366 2.49 -11.97 -8.67
N VAL A 367 1.33 -11.48 -8.19
CA VAL A 367 0.12 -12.31 -8.00
C VAL A 367 -0.34 -12.94 -9.32
N GLN A 368 -0.40 -12.15 -10.39
CA GLN A 368 -0.79 -12.63 -11.74
C GLN A 368 0.21 -13.67 -12.27
N ARG A 369 1.51 -13.45 -12.06
CA ARG A 369 2.55 -14.40 -12.47
C ARG A 369 2.44 -15.72 -11.72
N ILE A 370 2.19 -15.68 -10.42
CA ILE A 370 1.93 -16.85 -9.60
C ILE A 370 0.70 -17.62 -10.09
N ASN A 371 -0.39 -16.91 -10.44
CA ASN A 371 -1.57 -17.54 -11.02
C ASN A 371 -1.27 -18.25 -12.34
N VAL A 372 -0.48 -17.63 -13.22
CA VAL A 372 -0.06 -18.23 -14.50
C VAL A 372 0.73 -19.52 -14.25
N GLU A 373 1.75 -19.50 -13.38
CA GLU A 373 2.57 -20.67 -13.08
C GLU A 373 1.74 -21.79 -12.44
N THR A 374 0.86 -21.45 -11.49
CA THR A 374 -0.05 -22.41 -10.87
C THR A 374 -0.99 -23.06 -11.91
N THR A 375 -1.49 -22.26 -12.87
CA THR A 375 -2.37 -22.77 -13.93
C THR A 375 -1.62 -23.72 -14.88
N ILE A 376 -0.36 -23.42 -15.21
CA ILE A 376 0.49 -24.30 -16.05
C ILE A 376 0.70 -25.64 -15.36
N ILE A 377 1.14 -25.65 -14.10
CA ILE A 377 1.38 -26.88 -13.34
C ILE A 377 0.12 -27.74 -13.29
N ARG A 378 -1.05 -27.15 -13.01
CA ARG A 378 -2.32 -27.89 -13.00
C ARG A 378 -2.71 -28.51 -14.34
N GLN A 379 -2.41 -27.83 -15.43
CA GLN A 379 -2.66 -28.36 -16.76
C GLN A 379 -1.75 -29.55 -17.06
N GLU A 380 -0.47 -29.48 -16.69
CA GLU A 380 0.48 -30.57 -16.84
C GLU A 380 0.10 -31.80 -16.01
N GLU A 381 -0.35 -31.61 -14.77
CA GLU A 381 -0.84 -32.70 -13.90
C GLU A 381 -2.07 -33.40 -14.50
N ARG A 382 -3.03 -32.62 -15.00
CA ARG A 382 -4.23 -33.18 -15.66
C ARG A 382 -3.89 -34.00 -16.91
N LEU A 383 -2.91 -33.53 -17.71
CA LEU A 383 -2.46 -34.27 -18.88
C LEU A 383 -1.75 -35.57 -18.49
N LYS A 384 -0.89 -35.56 -17.47
CA LYS A 384 -0.22 -36.75 -16.96
C LYS A 384 -1.20 -37.81 -16.43
N ASN A 385 -2.25 -37.36 -15.71
CA ASN A 385 -3.26 -38.28 -15.20
C ASN A 385 -4.06 -38.92 -16.35
N LYS A 386 -4.45 -38.13 -17.37
CA LYS A 386 -5.12 -38.70 -18.55
C LYS A 386 -4.26 -39.73 -19.30
N ILE A 387 -2.95 -39.51 -19.41
CA ILE A 387 -2.02 -40.45 -20.06
C ILE A 387 -1.88 -41.75 -19.24
N ARG A 388 -2.06 -41.70 -17.90
CA ARG A 388 -1.98 -42.90 -17.04
C ARG A 388 -3.28 -43.72 -17.03
N GLU A 389 -4.39 -43.14 -17.47
CA GLU A 389 -5.69 -43.81 -17.60
C GLU A 389 -5.83 -44.56 -18.94
N PHE A 390 -4.92 -44.35 -19.88
CA PHE A 390 -4.75 -45.11 -21.13
C PHE A 390 -3.62 -46.12 -21.02
#